data_6d689878f353b499440efa06ca7796d1
#
_entry.id   6d689878f353b499440efa06ca7796d1
#
_cell.length_a   1.000
_cell.length_b   1.000
_cell.length_c   1.000
_cell.angle_alpha   90.00
_cell.angle_beta   90.00
_cell.angle_gamma   90.00
#
_symmetry.space_group_name_H-M   'P 1'
#
loop_
_entity.id
_entity.type
_entity.pdbx_description
1 polymer ?
#
loop_
_entity_poly.entity_id
_entity_poly.type
_entity_poly.pdbx_seq_one_letter_code
_entity_poly.pdbx_strand_id
1 'polypeptide(L)'
;MMMKTILLSTLAFAAMTSPAWAQSSGQIPPARTLSTVDAQELKASATGRTFDVGGTRFQLSPSATVKQASGGQFTITPQAAATTSSRTKRSLDGATAAPADAGAGKFAAAVSRDGAPVVATSRVKVFFTDAASAQRAATATGGTVVKVSKASGQAIVEYPSVNAALDATTRLLSTAGIRATEPDVVQWEETK
;
A
#
# COMPACT_ATOMS: atom_id res chain seq x y z
N MET A 1 50.80 -44.86 -53.95
CA MET A 1 51.36 -44.52 -52.64
C MET A 1 50.73 -43.22 -52.19
N MET A 2 49.82 -43.27 -51.18
CA MET A 2 49.07 -42.15 -50.73
C MET A 2 49.75 -41.55 -49.49
N MET A 3 50.17 -40.28 -49.59
CA MET A 3 50.62 -39.52 -48.44
C MET A 3 49.42 -38.78 -47.87
N LYS A 4 49.07 -39.09 -46.61
CA LYS A 4 48.05 -38.39 -45.81
C LYS A 4 48.71 -37.19 -45.11
N THR A 5 48.30 -36.01 -45.52
CA THR A 5 48.69 -34.76 -44.78
C THR A 5 47.71 -34.52 -43.67
N ILE A 6 48.22 -34.53 -42.43
CA ILE A 6 47.45 -34.20 -41.24
C ILE A 6 47.53 -32.68 -41.02
N LEU A 7 46.39 -31.98 -41.16
CA LEU A 7 46.26 -30.56 -40.85
C LEU A 7 45.90 -30.42 -39.37
N LEU A 8 46.83 -29.85 -38.58
CA LEU A 8 46.63 -29.53 -37.19
C LEU A 8 45.91 -28.18 -37.12
N SER A 9 44.62 -28.20 -36.75
CA SER A 9 43.85 -26.99 -36.51
C SER A 9 44.08 -26.50 -35.06
N THR A 10 44.79 -25.40 -34.94
CA THR A 10 44.92 -24.66 -33.66
C THR A 10 43.61 -23.89 -33.36
N LEU A 11 42.88 -24.32 -32.32
CA LEU A 11 41.68 -23.68 -31.83
C LEU A 11 42.07 -22.47 -30.95
N ALA A 12 41.91 -21.25 -31.47
CA ALA A 12 42.11 -20.04 -30.72
C ALA A 12 40.84 -19.82 -29.83
N PHE A 13 40.99 -19.93 -28.53
CA PHE A 13 39.97 -19.52 -27.54
C PHE A 13 39.92 -17.98 -27.48
N ALA A 14 38.90 -17.40 -28.12
CA ALA A 14 38.55 -16.00 -27.86
C ALA A 14 37.86 -15.90 -26.51
N ALA A 15 38.54 -15.30 -25.54
CA ALA A 15 37.97 -14.93 -24.25
C ALA A 15 36.92 -13.85 -24.49
N MET A 16 35.64 -14.23 -24.48
CA MET A 16 34.52 -13.30 -24.46
C MET A 16 34.43 -12.71 -23.03
N THR A 17 34.91 -11.49 -22.85
CA THR A 17 34.62 -10.66 -21.70
C THR A 17 33.15 -10.28 -21.73
N SER A 18 32.32 -10.96 -20.96
CA SER A 18 30.93 -10.58 -20.73
C SER A 18 30.89 -9.22 -20.04
N PRO A 19 30.11 -8.25 -20.55
CA PRO A 19 29.88 -7.03 -19.80
C PRO A 19 29.12 -7.41 -18.53
N ALA A 20 29.71 -7.10 -17.37
CA ALA A 20 29.03 -7.16 -16.09
C ALA A 20 27.86 -6.18 -16.15
N TRP A 21 26.67 -6.71 -16.39
CA TRP A 21 25.43 -5.98 -16.16
C TRP A 21 25.43 -5.71 -14.65
N ALA A 22 25.66 -4.45 -14.28
CA ALA A 22 25.41 -3.98 -12.93
C ALA A 22 23.95 -4.28 -12.61
N GLN A 23 23.72 -5.38 -11.91
CA GLN A 23 22.44 -5.64 -11.27
C GLN A 23 22.27 -4.49 -10.28
N SER A 24 21.47 -3.52 -10.70
CA SER A 24 20.88 -2.56 -9.78
C SER A 24 20.15 -3.42 -8.76
N SER A 25 20.77 -3.60 -7.62
CA SER A 25 20.18 -4.23 -6.45
C SER A 25 18.96 -3.40 -6.12
N GLY A 26 17.79 -3.82 -6.65
CA GLY A 26 16.52 -3.29 -6.22
C GLY A 26 16.53 -3.40 -4.70
N GLN A 27 16.67 -2.27 -4.03
CA GLN A 27 16.60 -2.20 -2.58
C GLN A 27 15.27 -2.80 -2.18
N ILE A 28 15.30 -4.04 -1.71
CA ILE A 28 14.16 -4.67 -1.05
C ILE A 28 13.85 -3.77 0.14
N PRO A 29 12.68 -3.16 0.21
CA PRO A 29 12.34 -2.34 1.36
C PRO A 29 12.49 -3.20 2.62
N PRO A 30 13.11 -2.68 3.67
CA PRO A 30 13.37 -3.46 4.88
C PRO A 30 12.07 -4.04 5.44
N ALA A 31 12.13 -5.30 5.80
CA ALA A 31 11.02 -6.06 6.36
C ALA A 31 10.39 -5.28 7.54
N ARG A 32 9.07 -5.15 7.48
CA ARG A 32 8.28 -4.43 8.48
C ARG A 32 7.77 -5.45 9.48
N THR A 33 8.33 -5.45 10.67
CA THR A 33 7.93 -6.34 11.77
C THR A 33 6.84 -5.69 12.62
N LEU A 34 5.70 -6.34 12.73
CA LEU A 34 4.73 -6.09 13.80
C LEU A 34 4.85 -7.19 14.85
N SER A 35 4.76 -6.86 16.15
CA SER A 35 4.74 -7.89 17.18
C SER A 35 3.39 -8.63 17.17
N THR A 36 3.40 -9.90 17.56
CA THR A 36 2.19 -10.75 17.57
C THR A 36 1.13 -10.22 18.53
N VAL A 37 1.55 -9.57 19.63
CA VAL A 37 0.67 -8.96 20.62
C VAL A 37 -0.07 -7.75 20.02
N ASP A 38 0.64 -6.94 19.25
CA ASP A 38 0.07 -5.76 18.61
C ASP A 38 -0.99 -6.15 17.54
N ALA A 39 -0.84 -7.31 16.89
CA ALA A 39 -1.80 -7.78 15.90
C ALA A 39 -3.15 -8.19 16.51
N GLN A 40 -3.15 -8.82 17.68
CA GLN A 40 -4.39 -9.19 18.38
C GLN A 40 -5.12 -7.96 18.92
N GLU A 41 -4.40 -7.03 19.51
CA GLU A 41 -4.95 -5.79 20.00
C GLU A 41 -5.49 -4.93 18.84
N LEU A 42 -4.77 -4.88 17.73
CA LEU A 42 -5.21 -4.21 16.52
C LEU A 42 -6.50 -4.84 15.97
N LYS A 43 -6.60 -6.16 15.95
CA LYS A 43 -7.81 -6.88 15.54
C LYS A 43 -9.00 -6.59 16.46
N ALA A 44 -8.79 -6.55 17.76
CA ALA A 44 -9.83 -6.22 18.74
C ALA A 44 -10.34 -4.77 18.59
N SER A 45 -9.47 -3.86 18.13
CA SER A 45 -9.79 -2.44 17.89
C SER A 45 -10.35 -2.15 16.50
N ALA A 46 -10.42 -3.14 15.60
CA ALA A 46 -10.92 -2.99 14.24
C ALA A 46 -12.46 -2.92 14.22
N THR A 47 -12.99 -1.75 14.51
CA THR A 47 -14.44 -1.48 14.56
C THR A 47 -14.89 -0.45 13.51
N GLY A 48 -13.96 0.05 12.70
CA GLY A 48 -14.21 1.07 11.68
C GLY A 48 -14.85 0.52 10.40
N ARG A 49 -14.78 1.32 9.34
CA ARG A 49 -15.31 0.98 8.01
C ARG A 49 -14.63 -0.28 7.46
N THR A 50 -15.42 -1.06 6.71
CA THR A 50 -14.90 -2.18 5.93
C THR A 50 -14.67 -1.76 4.48
N PHE A 51 -13.68 -2.36 3.83
CA PHE A 51 -13.39 -2.21 2.41
C PHE A 51 -12.74 -3.48 1.88
N ASP A 52 -12.80 -3.68 0.57
CA ASP A 52 -12.25 -4.86 -0.09
C ASP A 52 -11.06 -4.47 -0.98
N VAL A 53 -10.00 -5.28 -0.95
CA VAL A 53 -8.80 -5.15 -1.81
C VAL A 53 -8.43 -6.53 -2.32
N GLY A 54 -8.42 -6.71 -3.64
CA GLY A 54 -8.07 -8.00 -4.24
C GLY A 54 -8.95 -9.18 -3.78
N GLY A 55 -10.22 -8.93 -3.42
CA GLY A 55 -11.13 -9.96 -2.88
C GLY A 55 -10.95 -10.25 -1.38
N THR A 56 -10.00 -9.61 -0.72
CA THR A 56 -9.83 -9.69 0.73
C THR A 56 -10.52 -8.52 1.42
N ARG A 57 -11.33 -8.82 2.43
CA ARG A 57 -12.00 -7.80 3.23
C ARG A 57 -11.15 -7.33 4.39
N PHE A 58 -11.04 -6.02 4.52
CA PHE A 58 -10.32 -5.33 5.59
C PHE A 58 -11.28 -4.45 6.41
N GLN A 59 -10.92 -4.23 7.66
CA GLN A 59 -11.65 -3.34 8.55
C GLN A 59 -10.70 -2.33 9.18
N LEU A 60 -11.04 -1.04 9.15
CA LEU A 60 -10.26 0.01 9.77
C LEU A 60 -10.26 -0.12 11.30
N SER A 61 -9.11 0.19 11.91
CA SER A 61 -8.94 0.25 13.37
C SER A 61 -8.86 1.73 13.81
N PRO A 62 -9.98 2.30 14.31
CA PRO A 62 -10.07 3.73 14.64
C PRO A 62 -9.10 4.16 15.74
N SER A 63 -8.82 3.28 16.68
CA SER A 63 -7.98 3.57 17.84
C SER A 63 -6.49 3.38 17.56
N ALA A 64 -6.11 2.83 16.41
CA ALA A 64 -4.70 2.63 16.07
C ALA A 64 -4.10 3.86 15.38
N THR A 65 -2.91 4.25 15.82
CA THR A 65 -2.13 5.33 15.19
C THR A 65 -1.14 4.77 14.19
N VAL A 66 -1.09 5.35 13.00
CA VAL A 66 -0.11 5.01 11.97
C VAL A 66 0.90 6.15 11.84
N LYS A 67 2.18 5.84 11.98
CA LYS A 67 3.29 6.76 11.74
C LYS A 67 4.13 6.25 10.57
N GLN A 68 4.47 7.15 9.65
CA GLN A 68 5.42 6.87 8.59
C GLN A 68 6.81 7.34 9.05
N ALA A 69 7.78 6.44 9.07
CA ALA A 69 9.18 6.75 9.34
C ALA A 69 9.92 7.16 8.06
N SER A 70 11.08 7.79 8.24
CA SER A 70 12.01 8.09 7.15
C SER A 70 12.36 6.79 6.42
N GLY A 71 12.23 6.77 5.08
CA GLY A 71 12.44 5.55 4.28
C GLY A 71 11.17 4.79 3.90
N GLY A 72 9.97 5.34 4.19
CA GLY A 72 8.70 4.75 3.76
C GLY A 72 8.21 3.57 4.60
N GLN A 73 8.86 3.31 5.73
CA GLN A 73 8.39 2.33 6.71
C GLN A 73 7.19 2.87 7.48
N PHE A 74 6.29 1.98 7.87
CA PHE A 74 5.14 2.34 8.71
C PHE A 74 5.22 1.62 10.05
N THR A 75 4.84 2.31 11.10
CA THR A 75 4.63 1.75 12.44
C THR A 75 3.17 1.89 12.79
N ILE A 76 2.52 0.79 13.15
CA ILE A 76 1.17 0.79 13.70
C ILE A 76 1.32 0.65 15.21
N THR A 77 0.73 1.58 15.95
CA THR A 77 0.63 1.51 17.41
C THR A 77 -0.84 1.32 17.74
N PRO A 78 -1.27 0.12 18.15
CA PRO A 78 -2.62 -0.07 18.68
C PRO A 78 -2.78 0.82 19.92
N GLN A 79 -3.90 1.46 20.03
CA GLN A 79 -4.29 2.14 21.25
C GLN A 79 -5.41 1.32 21.85
N ALA A 80 -5.20 0.77 23.05
CA ALA A 80 -6.25 0.04 23.75
C ALA A 80 -7.51 0.92 23.73
N ALA A 81 -8.62 0.33 23.28
CA ALA A 81 -9.91 1.02 23.37
C ALA A 81 -10.03 1.48 24.80
N ALA A 82 -10.12 2.80 24.99
CA ALA A 82 -10.29 3.36 26.33
C ALA A 82 -11.52 2.69 26.92
N THR A 83 -11.29 1.61 27.68
CA THR A 83 -12.31 1.11 28.58
C THR A 83 -12.66 2.29 29.44
N THR A 84 -13.86 2.78 29.29
CA THR A 84 -14.47 3.80 30.13
C THR A 84 -14.46 3.31 31.58
N SER A 85 -13.29 3.32 32.18
CA SER A 85 -13.12 3.28 33.63
C SER A 85 -12.94 4.71 34.08
N SER A 86 -14.08 5.33 34.26
CA SER A 86 -14.33 6.49 35.01
C SER A 86 -13.48 6.53 36.31
N ARG A 87 -12.52 7.48 36.36
CA ARG A 87 -12.28 8.27 37.56
C ARG A 87 -11.42 9.47 37.23
N THR A 88 -12.10 10.54 36.94
CA THR A 88 -11.88 11.92 37.45
C THR A 88 -10.47 12.25 37.94
N LYS A 89 -9.64 12.86 37.08
CA LYS A 89 -8.86 14.01 37.45
C LYS A 89 -9.15 15.11 36.44
N ARG A 90 -9.86 16.13 36.92
CA ARG A 90 -10.04 17.38 36.19
C ARG A 90 -8.67 18.00 36.00
N SER A 91 -8.14 17.92 34.83
CA SER A 91 -7.15 18.82 34.30
C SER A 91 -7.89 19.75 33.35
N LEU A 92 -8.01 21.00 33.77
CA LEU A 92 -8.48 22.08 32.92
C LEU A 92 -7.38 22.37 31.92
N ASP A 93 -7.41 21.70 30.79
CA ASP A 93 -6.87 22.21 29.52
C ASP A 93 -7.69 21.58 28.42
N GLY A 94 -8.52 22.42 27.81
CA GLY A 94 -9.51 22.02 26.86
C GLY A 94 -8.90 21.63 25.53
N ALA A 95 -8.61 20.38 25.37
CA ALA A 95 -8.57 19.70 24.07
C ALA A 95 -9.30 18.39 24.27
N THR A 96 -10.61 18.42 24.10
CA THR A 96 -11.41 17.23 23.86
C THR A 96 -10.91 16.67 22.52
N ALA A 97 -9.91 15.78 22.59
CA ALA A 97 -9.57 14.97 21.46
C ALA A 97 -10.79 14.09 21.19
N ALA A 98 -11.63 14.52 20.26
CA ALA A 98 -12.60 13.64 19.65
C ALA A 98 -11.87 12.37 19.20
N PRO A 99 -12.48 11.16 19.30
CA PRO A 99 -11.89 9.94 18.79
C PRO A 99 -11.49 10.23 17.35
N ALA A 100 -10.20 10.11 17.06
CA ALA A 100 -9.68 10.40 15.73
C ALA A 100 -10.46 9.53 14.76
N ASP A 101 -11.21 10.17 13.88
CA ASP A 101 -12.08 9.47 12.92
C ASP A 101 -11.17 8.55 12.10
N ALA A 102 -11.40 7.23 12.23
CA ALA A 102 -10.54 6.25 11.55
C ALA A 102 -10.51 6.57 10.06
N GLY A 103 -9.33 6.88 9.55
CA GLY A 103 -9.17 7.25 8.15
C GLY A 103 -9.33 8.75 7.84
N ALA A 104 -9.42 9.64 8.83
CA ALA A 104 -9.35 11.11 8.61
C ALA A 104 -7.97 11.55 8.09
N GLY A 105 -6.92 10.78 8.36
CA GLY A 105 -5.56 11.05 7.91
C GLY A 105 -5.22 10.45 6.54
N LYS A 106 -3.96 10.65 6.12
CA LYS A 106 -3.39 10.04 4.90
C LYS A 106 -3.16 8.54 5.02
N PHE A 107 -3.06 8.02 6.24
CA PHE A 107 -2.84 6.62 6.58
C PHE A 107 -3.78 6.20 7.70
N ALA A 108 -4.26 4.98 7.62
CA ALA A 108 -5.05 4.36 8.68
C ALA A 108 -4.66 2.89 8.83
N ALA A 109 -4.67 2.40 10.05
CA ALA A 109 -4.49 0.98 10.31
C ALA A 109 -5.77 0.22 9.94
N ALA A 110 -5.60 -0.95 9.35
CA ALA A 110 -6.68 -1.87 9.06
C ALA A 110 -6.22 -3.31 9.26
N VAL A 111 -7.17 -4.21 9.42
CA VAL A 111 -6.92 -5.63 9.65
C VAL A 111 -7.78 -6.45 8.70
N SER A 112 -7.20 -7.48 8.11
CA SER A 112 -7.96 -8.47 7.35
C SER A 112 -8.82 -9.34 8.28
N ARG A 113 -9.76 -10.06 7.70
CA ARG A 113 -10.57 -11.04 8.45
C ARG A 113 -9.70 -12.06 9.19
N ASP A 114 -8.57 -12.44 8.60
CA ASP A 114 -7.64 -13.42 9.18
C ASP A 114 -6.69 -12.81 10.22
N GLY A 115 -6.76 -11.52 10.44
CA GLY A 115 -5.94 -10.80 11.42
C GLY A 115 -4.64 -10.20 10.86
N ALA A 116 -4.40 -10.28 9.56
CA ALA A 116 -3.23 -9.66 8.95
C ALA A 116 -3.35 -8.13 8.97
N PRO A 117 -2.39 -7.41 9.58
CA PRO A 117 -2.40 -5.97 9.63
C PRO A 117 -2.00 -5.36 8.28
N VAL A 118 -2.62 -4.24 7.93
CA VAL A 118 -2.26 -3.44 6.75
C VAL A 118 -2.35 -1.96 7.08
N VAL A 119 -1.71 -1.14 6.27
CA VAL A 119 -1.91 0.31 6.29
C VAL A 119 -2.70 0.69 5.05
N ALA A 120 -3.92 1.16 5.24
CA ALA A 120 -4.71 1.81 4.21
C ALA A 120 -4.14 3.20 3.96
N THR A 121 -4.00 3.57 2.69
CA THR A 121 -3.51 4.89 2.27
C THR A 121 -4.66 5.74 1.73
N SER A 122 -4.45 7.05 1.63
CA SER A 122 -5.40 7.96 0.98
C SER A 122 -5.36 7.89 -0.54
N ARG A 123 -4.90 6.77 -1.10
CA ARG A 123 -4.75 6.56 -2.55
C ARG A 123 -5.67 5.47 -3.05
N VAL A 124 -6.06 5.61 -4.31
CA VAL A 124 -6.85 4.61 -5.03
C VAL A 124 -6.13 4.27 -6.33
N LYS A 125 -5.98 2.99 -6.61
CA LYS A 125 -5.56 2.47 -7.91
C LYS A 125 -6.79 2.47 -8.81
N VAL A 126 -6.67 3.08 -9.97
CA VAL A 126 -7.75 3.22 -10.95
C VAL A 126 -7.32 2.57 -12.25
N PHE A 127 -8.06 1.59 -12.71
CA PHE A 127 -7.84 0.93 -13.98
C PHE A 127 -8.74 1.56 -15.02
N PHE A 128 -8.17 2.04 -16.10
CA PHE A 128 -8.86 2.82 -17.13
C PHE A 128 -8.67 2.24 -18.53
N THR A 129 -9.55 2.64 -19.46
CA THR A 129 -9.38 2.38 -20.89
C THR A 129 -8.55 3.45 -21.57
N ASP A 130 -8.68 4.71 -21.13
CA ASP A 130 -7.87 5.83 -21.59
C ASP A 130 -7.47 6.76 -20.43
N ALA A 131 -6.30 7.40 -20.53
CA ALA A 131 -5.75 8.22 -19.47
C ALA A 131 -6.58 9.50 -19.18
N ALA A 132 -7.30 10.02 -20.17
CA ALA A 132 -8.15 11.19 -19.98
C ALA A 132 -9.35 10.86 -19.09
N SER A 133 -9.87 9.63 -19.17
CA SER A 133 -10.94 9.17 -18.28
C SER A 133 -10.49 9.13 -16.82
N ALA A 134 -9.26 8.68 -16.55
CA ALA A 134 -8.72 8.68 -15.18
C ALA A 134 -8.60 10.11 -14.62
N GLN A 135 -8.15 11.07 -15.44
CA GLN A 135 -8.04 12.47 -15.03
C GLN A 135 -9.41 13.09 -14.73
N ARG A 136 -10.39 12.86 -15.62
CA ARG A 136 -11.78 13.35 -15.41
C ARG A 136 -12.40 12.76 -14.16
N ALA A 137 -12.25 11.44 -13.96
CA ALA A 137 -12.77 10.73 -12.80
C ALA A 137 -12.16 11.25 -11.49
N ALA A 138 -10.84 11.46 -11.45
CA ALA A 138 -10.16 12.02 -10.30
C ALA A 138 -10.69 13.42 -9.96
N THR A 139 -10.77 14.31 -10.93
CA THR A 139 -11.31 15.67 -10.74
C THR A 139 -12.76 15.65 -10.25
N ALA A 140 -13.62 14.81 -10.85
CA ALA A 140 -15.02 14.69 -10.46
C ALA A 140 -15.23 14.15 -9.04
N THR A 141 -14.25 13.41 -8.51
CA THR A 141 -14.31 12.84 -7.15
C THR A 141 -13.48 13.61 -6.12
N GLY A 142 -12.86 14.73 -6.51
CA GLY A 142 -12.04 15.56 -5.63
C GLY A 142 -10.64 14.99 -5.35
N GLY A 143 -10.17 14.08 -6.20
CA GLY A 143 -8.84 13.49 -6.13
C GLY A 143 -7.84 14.16 -7.07
N THR A 144 -6.56 13.87 -6.85
CA THR A 144 -5.46 14.31 -7.70
C THR A 144 -4.72 13.10 -8.26
N VAL A 145 -4.54 13.06 -9.57
CA VAL A 145 -3.74 12.00 -10.22
C VAL A 145 -2.27 12.24 -9.94
N VAL A 146 -1.63 11.32 -9.20
CA VAL A 146 -0.21 11.40 -8.83
C VAL A 146 0.68 10.54 -9.71
N LYS A 147 0.14 9.52 -10.37
CA LYS A 147 0.86 8.65 -11.28
C LYS A 147 -0.07 8.09 -12.33
N VAL A 148 0.40 8.01 -13.58
CA VAL A 148 -0.30 7.35 -14.69
C VAL A 148 0.66 6.42 -15.39
N SER A 149 0.25 5.19 -15.62
CA SER A 149 0.93 4.22 -16.46
C SER A 149 0.00 3.84 -17.63
N LYS A 150 0.28 4.40 -18.80
CA LYS A 150 -0.48 4.09 -20.02
C LYS A 150 -0.28 2.63 -20.44
N ALA A 151 0.91 2.07 -20.21
CA ALA A 151 1.22 0.69 -20.58
C ALA A 151 0.38 -0.33 -19.80
N SER A 152 0.14 -0.09 -18.51
CA SER A 152 -0.69 -0.96 -17.67
C SER A 152 -2.16 -0.52 -17.61
N GLY A 153 -2.53 0.62 -18.19
CA GLY A 153 -3.88 1.17 -18.09
C GLY A 153 -4.27 1.52 -16.66
N GLN A 154 -3.31 1.98 -15.84
CA GLN A 154 -3.47 2.23 -14.42
C GLN A 154 -3.07 3.65 -14.02
N ALA A 155 -3.84 4.26 -13.13
CA ALA A 155 -3.49 5.50 -12.46
C ALA A 155 -3.57 5.36 -10.95
N ILE A 156 -2.79 6.17 -10.24
CA ILE A 156 -2.91 6.35 -8.80
C ILE A 156 -3.52 7.73 -8.57
N VAL A 157 -4.64 7.75 -7.87
CA VAL A 157 -5.36 8.97 -7.48
C VAL A 157 -5.22 9.15 -5.98
N GLU A 158 -4.75 10.31 -5.55
CA GLU A 158 -4.60 10.67 -4.15
C GLU A 158 -5.75 11.56 -3.67
N TYR A 159 -6.21 11.31 -2.48
CA TYR A 159 -7.30 12.03 -1.79
C TYR A 159 -6.78 12.70 -0.50
N PRO A 160 -7.55 13.63 0.08
CA PRO A 160 -7.16 14.28 1.34
C PRO A 160 -7.07 13.30 2.52
N SER A 161 -7.84 12.22 2.52
CA SER A 161 -7.86 11.23 3.60
C SER A 161 -8.20 9.84 3.11
N VAL A 162 -7.94 8.83 3.95
CA VAL A 162 -8.34 7.43 3.66
C VAL A 162 -9.85 7.31 3.48
N ASN A 163 -10.65 7.98 4.32
CA ASN A 163 -12.10 7.95 4.18
C ASN A 163 -12.56 8.53 2.85
N ALA A 164 -11.97 9.66 2.42
CA ALA A 164 -12.28 10.25 1.12
C ALA A 164 -11.89 9.31 -0.04
N ALA A 165 -10.76 8.59 0.08
CA ALA A 165 -10.35 7.60 -0.90
C ALA A 165 -11.34 6.43 -0.97
N LEU A 166 -11.79 5.90 0.17
CA LEU A 166 -12.77 4.82 0.23
C LEU A 166 -14.13 5.26 -0.35
N ASP A 167 -14.59 6.49 -0.08
CA ASP A 167 -15.81 7.05 -0.67
C ASP A 167 -15.69 7.23 -2.18
N ALA A 168 -14.51 7.67 -2.63
CA ALA A 168 -14.25 7.87 -4.05
C ALA A 168 -14.21 6.55 -4.84
N THR A 169 -13.83 5.43 -4.24
CA THR A 169 -13.72 4.13 -4.92
C THR A 169 -15.01 3.76 -5.65
N THR A 170 -16.17 3.89 -4.98
CA THR A 170 -17.45 3.58 -5.59
C THR A 170 -17.85 4.60 -6.66
N ARG A 171 -17.57 5.90 -6.42
CA ARG A 171 -17.90 6.97 -7.37
C ARG A 171 -17.05 6.89 -8.64
N LEU A 172 -15.77 6.51 -8.51
CA LEU A 172 -14.88 6.31 -9.65
C LEU A 172 -15.40 5.21 -10.57
N LEU A 173 -15.92 4.11 -10.04
CA LEU A 173 -16.48 3.01 -10.82
C LEU A 173 -17.67 3.42 -11.70
N SER A 174 -18.44 4.44 -11.29
CA SER A 174 -19.56 4.96 -12.09
C SER A 174 -19.12 5.91 -13.22
N THR A 175 -17.82 6.22 -13.31
CA THR A 175 -17.32 7.13 -14.36
C THR A 175 -16.99 6.35 -15.64
N ALA A 176 -17.46 6.84 -16.77
CA ALA A 176 -17.18 6.23 -18.07
C ALA A 176 -15.67 6.13 -18.36
N GLY A 177 -15.22 4.96 -18.81
CA GLY A 177 -13.83 4.67 -19.10
C GLY A 177 -13.01 4.16 -17.91
N ILE A 178 -13.61 4.04 -16.72
CA ILE A 178 -13.02 3.35 -15.57
C ILE A 178 -13.51 1.90 -15.57
N ARG A 179 -12.58 0.96 -15.50
CA ARG A 179 -12.87 -0.48 -15.51
C ARG A 179 -12.91 -1.09 -14.12
N ALA A 180 -12.01 -0.64 -13.24
CA ALA A 180 -11.92 -1.11 -11.87
C ALA A 180 -11.25 -0.04 -10.99
N THR A 181 -11.51 -0.12 -9.71
CA THR A 181 -10.88 0.71 -8.69
C THR A 181 -10.53 -0.14 -7.49
N GLU A 182 -9.41 0.15 -6.86
CA GLU A 182 -8.94 -0.58 -5.70
C GLU A 182 -8.30 0.39 -4.71
N PRO A 183 -8.69 0.40 -3.43
CA PRO A 183 -7.98 1.14 -2.41
C PRO A 183 -6.52 0.71 -2.35
N ASP A 184 -5.61 1.66 -2.21
CA ASP A 184 -4.20 1.35 -2.10
C ASP A 184 -3.84 1.03 -0.64
N VAL A 185 -3.27 -0.15 -0.43
CA VAL A 185 -2.84 -0.64 0.88
C VAL A 185 -1.38 -1.05 0.86
N VAL A 186 -0.72 -0.81 1.98
CA VAL A 186 0.63 -1.33 2.24
C VAL A 186 0.48 -2.56 3.11
N GLN A 187 0.81 -3.71 2.56
CA GLN A 187 0.78 -4.97 3.27
C GLN A 187 2.10 -5.20 4.02
N TRP A 188 2.03 -5.91 5.14
CA TRP A 188 3.19 -6.42 5.85
C TRP A 188 3.59 -7.75 5.23
N GLU A 189 4.79 -7.85 4.74
CA GLU A 189 5.37 -9.15 4.40
C GLU A 189 6.08 -9.68 5.64
N GLU A 190 5.60 -10.81 6.17
CA GLU A 190 6.36 -11.57 7.15
C GLU A 190 7.56 -12.19 6.44
N THR A 191 8.75 -11.76 6.79
CA THR A 191 9.98 -12.46 6.38
C THR A 191 10.06 -13.75 7.21
N LYS A 192 9.86 -14.88 6.55
CA LYS A 192 10.13 -16.21 7.11
C LYS A 192 11.63 -16.46 7.19
#